data_2041423f1de2229b995e0226d2df8c5d
#
_entry.id   2041423f1de2229b995e0226d2df8c5d
#
_cell.length_a   1.000
_cell.length_b   1.000
_cell.length_c   1.000
_cell.angle_alpha   90.00
_cell.angle_beta   90.00
_cell.angle_gamma   90.00
#
_symmetry.space_group_name_H-M   'P 1'
#
loop_
_entity.id
_entity.type
_entity.pdbx_description
1 polymer ?
#
loop_
_entity_poly.entity_id
_entity_poly.type
_entity_poly.pdbx_seq_one_letter_code
_entity_poly.pdbx_strand_id
1 'polypeptide(L)'
;MSAREFIQIADKIKELTLKGKGFALVFIADYKGHSARHEGAAMLVADDGSFVGTVGGGALEKFAIEKALEFIKRGRGGIIEIPATSEIGSACGGAVTLYIKVVPPSEILVIFGAGHVGSSLSKLASQLGFRVLIVDDRKEFATKERFPEASEVIVAKPDEAILKIPKGDNVYVAIMYYSADAELQILRELLKFDFKYIGVVASPVKTLKYLNELFKDYPEDKLKNIRAPMGLDIGGGEEPIDIALSIMAEIQAVRYNTTGRPLNKVPEFLEQLKKKAQFS
;
A
#
# COMPACT_ATOMS: atom_id res chain seq x y z
N MET A 1 -15.10 -26.51 -9.53
CA MET A 1 -14.80 -26.22 -8.10
C MET A 1 -15.99 -26.65 -7.25
N SER A 2 -15.78 -27.41 -6.18
CA SER A 2 -16.85 -27.80 -5.25
C SER A 2 -17.22 -26.67 -4.28
N ALA A 3 -18.42 -26.73 -3.67
CA ALA A 3 -18.82 -25.76 -2.66
C ALA A 3 -17.85 -25.72 -1.46
N ARG A 4 -17.27 -26.85 -1.09
CA ARG A 4 -16.27 -26.95 -0.01
C ARG A 4 -14.98 -26.22 -0.36
N GLU A 5 -14.46 -26.39 -1.58
CA GLU A 5 -13.27 -25.68 -2.06
C GLU A 5 -13.52 -24.17 -2.12
N PHE A 6 -14.71 -23.75 -2.55
CA PHE A 6 -15.10 -22.34 -2.57
C PHE A 6 -15.09 -21.71 -1.17
N ILE A 7 -15.66 -22.40 -0.18
CA ILE A 7 -15.66 -21.95 1.21
C ILE A 7 -14.23 -21.81 1.73
N GLN A 8 -13.35 -22.79 1.48
CA GLN A 8 -11.95 -22.73 1.92
C GLN A 8 -11.20 -21.52 1.32
N ILE A 9 -11.43 -21.24 0.04
CA ILE A 9 -10.83 -20.06 -0.63
C ILE A 9 -11.39 -18.77 -0.01
N ALA A 10 -12.72 -18.69 0.20
CA ALA A 10 -13.38 -17.52 0.79
C ALA A 10 -12.89 -17.22 2.22
N ASP A 11 -12.74 -18.26 3.04
CA ASP A 11 -12.19 -18.13 4.40
C ASP A 11 -10.74 -17.64 4.38
N LYS A 12 -9.93 -18.15 3.44
CA LYS A 12 -8.53 -17.71 3.29
C LYS A 12 -8.43 -16.28 2.76
N ILE A 13 -9.29 -15.86 1.83
CA ILE A 13 -9.42 -14.46 1.39
C ILE A 13 -9.69 -13.57 2.60
N LYS A 14 -10.72 -13.92 3.41
CA LYS A 14 -11.07 -13.15 4.60
C LYS A 14 -9.90 -13.06 5.58
N GLU A 15 -9.24 -14.18 5.87
CA GLU A 15 -8.08 -14.23 6.77
C GLU A 15 -6.95 -13.29 6.29
N LEU A 16 -6.53 -13.43 5.02
CA LEU A 16 -5.43 -12.64 4.47
C LEU A 16 -5.77 -11.16 4.39
N THR A 17 -7.01 -10.82 3.98
CA THR A 17 -7.47 -9.42 3.92
C THR A 17 -7.46 -8.77 5.31
N LEU A 18 -7.96 -9.47 6.33
CA LEU A 18 -7.94 -8.96 7.72
C LEU A 18 -6.50 -8.80 8.27
N LYS A 19 -5.58 -9.67 7.83
CA LYS A 19 -4.15 -9.56 8.18
C LYS A 19 -3.40 -8.53 7.31
N GLY A 20 -4.04 -7.96 6.29
CA GLY A 20 -3.43 -7.02 5.33
C GLY A 20 -2.37 -7.67 4.44
N LYS A 21 -2.44 -8.98 4.22
CA LYS A 21 -1.52 -9.75 3.39
C LYS A 21 -1.94 -9.72 1.93
N GLY A 22 -0.95 -9.70 1.03
CA GLY A 22 -1.16 -9.84 -0.40
C GLY A 22 -1.44 -11.28 -0.80
N PHE A 23 -2.23 -11.46 -1.86
CA PHE A 23 -2.50 -12.78 -2.44
C PHE A 23 -2.92 -12.67 -3.90
N ALA A 24 -2.90 -13.79 -4.59
CA ALA A 24 -3.44 -13.93 -5.93
C ALA A 24 -4.50 -15.03 -5.99
N LEU A 25 -5.57 -14.77 -6.75
CA LEU A 25 -6.53 -15.78 -7.16
C LEU A 25 -6.17 -16.20 -8.57
N VAL A 26 -5.94 -17.50 -8.78
CA VAL A 26 -5.62 -18.10 -10.06
C VAL A 26 -6.81 -18.94 -10.49
N PHE A 27 -7.28 -18.71 -11.71
CA PHE A 27 -8.41 -19.42 -12.31
C PHE A 27 -7.98 -20.07 -13.62
N ILE A 28 -8.52 -21.25 -13.93
CA ILE A 28 -8.53 -21.75 -15.30
C ILE A 28 -9.64 -21.00 -16.05
N ALA A 29 -9.24 -20.12 -16.97
CA ALA A 29 -10.15 -19.31 -17.78
C ALA A 29 -10.61 -20.08 -19.04
N ASP A 30 -9.72 -20.89 -19.63
CA ASP A 30 -10.01 -21.74 -20.81
C ASP A 30 -9.13 -22.99 -20.74
N TYR A 31 -9.67 -24.11 -21.23
CA TYR A 31 -8.96 -25.39 -21.30
C TYR A 31 -9.33 -26.15 -22.56
N LYS A 32 -8.33 -26.48 -23.36
CA LYS A 32 -8.51 -27.25 -24.61
C LYS A 32 -7.73 -28.56 -24.51
N GLY A 33 -8.39 -29.64 -24.02
CA GLY A 33 -7.75 -30.93 -23.84
C GLY A 33 -8.61 -31.95 -23.09
N HIS A 34 -7.99 -33.03 -22.59
CA HIS A 34 -8.65 -34.14 -21.93
C HIS A 34 -8.22 -34.25 -20.46
N SER A 35 -8.37 -33.22 -19.65
CA SER A 35 -8.04 -33.27 -18.21
C SER A 35 -9.29 -33.45 -17.35
N ALA A 36 -9.09 -33.95 -16.13
CA ALA A 36 -10.14 -34.08 -15.13
C ALA A 36 -10.59 -32.75 -14.49
N ARG A 37 -9.90 -31.63 -14.77
CA ARG A 37 -10.24 -30.31 -14.25
C ARG A 37 -10.60 -29.37 -15.38
N HIS A 38 -11.73 -28.71 -15.20
CA HIS A 38 -12.39 -27.86 -16.18
C HIS A 38 -12.22 -26.38 -15.84
N GLU A 39 -12.63 -25.53 -16.77
CA GLU A 39 -12.82 -24.10 -16.58
C GLU A 39 -13.49 -23.78 -15.25
N GLY A 40 -13.07 -22.71 -14.60
CA GLY A 40 -13.56 -22.32 -13.29
C GLY A 40 -12.90 -23.01 -12.10
N ALA A 41 -11.94 -23.93 -12.32
CA ALA A 41 -11.08 -24.39 -11.23
C ALA A 41 -10.23 -23.22 -10.72
N ALA A 42 -10.09 -23.10 -9.40
CA ALA A 42 -9.42 -21.96 -8.79
C ALA A 42 -8.52 -22.37 -7.63
N MET A 43 -7.46 -21.57 -7.44
CA MET A 43 -6.61 -21.63 -6.25
C MET A 43 -6.30 -20.20 -5.79
N LEU A 44 -6.07 -20.05 -4.50
CA LEU A 44 -5.52 -18.85 -3.89
C LEU A 44 -4.06 -19.12 -3.53
N VAL A 45 -3.18 -18.20 -3.87
CA VAL A 45 -1.76 -18.20 -3.49
C VAL A 45 -1.47 -16.97 -2.67
N ALA A 46 -0.98 -17.10 -1.45
CA ALA A 46 -0.56 -16.01 -0.59
C ALA A 46 0.87 -15.54 -0.92
N ASP A 47 1.25 -14.38 -0.42
CA ASP A 47 2.57 -13.77 -0.63
C ASP A 47 3.73 -14.60 -0.05
N ASP A 48 3.47 -15.48 0.91
CA ASP A 48 4.42 -16.43 1.49
C ASP A 48 4.52 -17.76 0.74
N GLY A 49 3.77 -17.92 -0.37
CA GLY A 49 3.71 -19.12 -1.18
C GLY A 49 2.75 -20.20 -0.67
N SER A 50 2.11 -20.01 0.48
CA SER A 50 1.04 -20.90 0.92
C SER A 50 -0.17 -20.78 -0.01
N PHE A 51 -0.91 -21.88 -0.22
CA PHE A 51 -2.04 -21.89 -1.14
C PHE A 51 -3.22 -22.71 -0.64
N VAL A 52 -4.39 -22.46 -1.20
CA VAL A 52 -5.65 -23.18 -0.97
C VAL A 52 -6.38 -23.34 -2.30
N GLY A 53 -7.05 -24.49 -2.49
CA GLY A 53 -7.68 -24.85 -3.78
C GLY A 53 -6.67 -25.46 -4.74
N THR A 54 -7.09 -25.68 -6.00
CA THR A 54 -6.23 -26.32 -7.00
C THR A 54 -6.68 -26.00 -8.42
N VAL A 55 -5.72 -25.87 -9.32
CA VAL A 55 -5.94 -25.71 -10.77
C VAL A 55 -5.66 -26.99 -11.57
N GLY A 56 -5.45 -28.13 -10.89
CA GLY A 56 -5.29 -29.42 -11.59
C GLY A 56 -4.16 -30.30 -11.08
N GLY A 57 -3.32 -29.79 -10.18
CA GLY A 57 -2.18 -30.53 -9.61
C GLY A 57 -0.94 -30.57 -10.51
N GLY A 58 0.12 -31.20 -9.98
CA GLY A 58 1.35 -31.47 -10.73
C GLY A 58 2.09 -30.22 -11.22
N ALA A 59 2.59 -30.29 -12.45
CA ALA A 59 3.39 -29.25 -13.08
C ALA A 59 2.63 -27.92 -13.26
N LEU A 60 1.33 -27.98 -13.58
CA LEU A 60 0.49 -26.78 -13.73
C LEU A 60 0.36 -26.00 -12.42
N GLU A 61 0.17 -26.69 -11.32
CA GLU A 61 0.00 -26.07 -10.01
C GLU A 61 1.29 -25.37 -9.56
N LYS A 62 2.44 -26.04 -9.72
CA LYS A 62 3.75 -25.45 -9.44
C LYS A 62 3.97 -24.19 -10.28
N PHE A 63 3.71 -24.25 -11.57
CA PHE A 63 3.81 -23.09 -12.46
C PHE A 63 2.86 -21.96 -12.06
N ALA A 64 1.61 -22.29 -11.72
CA ALA A 64 0.61 -21.32 -11.28
C ALA A 64 1.04 -20.58 -10.00
N ILE A 65 1.63 -21.29 -9.04
CA ILE A 65 2.18 -20.69 -7.80
C ILE A 65 3.34 -19.76 -8.12
N GLU A 66 4.30 -20.17 -8.94
CA GLU A 66 5.45 -19.35 -9.34
C GLU A 66 4.99 -18.05 -10.02
N LYS A 67 4.03 -18.15 -10.95
CA LYS A 67 3.47 -16.99 -11.66
C LYS A 67 2.63 -16.11 -10.76
N ALA A 68 1.86 -16.67 -9.85
CA ALA A 68 1.11 -15.91 -8.85
C ALA A 68 2.04 -15.06 -7.98
N LEU A 69 3.14 -15.63 -7.47
CA LEU A 69 4.14 -14.91 -6.69
C LEU A 69 4.84 -13.80 -7.49
N GLU A 70 5.15 -14.07 -8.76
CA GLU A 70 5.70 -13.04 -9.67
C GLU A 70 4.72 -11.87 -9.83
N PHE A 71 3.42 -12.15 -10.04
CA PHE A 71 2.40 -11.14 -10.24
C PHE A 71 2.06 -10.37 -8.96
N ILE A 72 2.10 -11.03 -7.78
CA ILE A 72 1.99 -10.36 -6.48
C ILE A 72 3.09 -9.32 -6.31
N LYS A 73 4.36 -9.67 -6.63
CA LYS A 73 5.49 -8.73 -6.59
C LYS A 73 5.32 -7.54 -7.54
N ARG A 74 4.67 -7.74 -8.70
CA ARG A 74 4.37 -6.68 -9.67
C ARG A 74 3.16 -5.82 -9.28
N GLY A 75 2.38 -6.24 -8.28
CA GLY A 75 1.17 -5.56 -7.82
C GLY A 75 -0.02 -5.61 -8.80
N ARG A 76 0.06 -6.39 -9.88
CA ARG A 76 -1.01 -6.51 -10.89
C ARG A 76 -1.11 -7.92 -11.45
N GLY A 77 -2.35 -8.34 -11.72
CA GLY A 77 -2.64 -9.61 -12.36
C GLY A 77 -2.54 -9.58 -13.89
N GLY A 78 -2.95 -10.69 -14.51
CA GLY A 78 -2.93 -10.84 -15.97
C GLY A 78 -3.43 -12.20 -16.43
N ILE A 79 -3.31 -12.43 -17.72
CA ILE A 79 -3.64 -13.70 -18.38
C ILE A 79 -2.34 -14.36 -18.85
N ILE A 80 -2.26 -15.68 -18.71
CA ILE A 80 -1.15 -16.50 -19.21
C ILE A 80 -1.72 -17.62 -20.03
N GLU A 81 -1.29 -17.71 -21.28
CA GLU A 81 -1.62 -18.80 -22.18
C GLU A 81 -0.48 -19.83 -22.18
N ILE A 82 -0.81 -21.10 -21.94
CA ILE A 82 0.11 -22.23 -21.90
C ILE A 82 -0.25 -23.13 -23.10
N PRO A 83 0.57 -23.15 -24.17
CA PRO A 83 0.30 -23.99 -25.33
C PRO A 83 0.35 -25.49 -25.01
N ALA A 84 -0.47 -26.29 -25.67
CA ALA A 84 -0.45 -27.75 -25.55
C ALA A 84 0.90 -28.39 -25.89
N THR A 85 1.69 -27.72 -26.73
CA THR A 85 3.04 -28.14 -27.16
C THR A 85 4.13 -27.84 -26.13
N SER A 86 3.82 -27.07 -25.09
CA SER A 86 4.76 -26.82 -23.98
C SER A 86 4.84 -28.04 -23.07
N GLU A 87 5.92 -28.16 -22.30
CA GLU A 87 6.12 -29.21 -21.32
C GLU A 87 4.92 -29.27 -20.33
N ILE A 88 4.48 -28.11 -19.83
CA ILE A 88 3.34 -27.99 -18.91
C ILE A 88 2.03 -28.34 -19.60
N GLY A 89 1.78 -27.79 -20.79
CA GLY A 89 0.56 -28.09 -21.56
C GLY A 89 0.47 -29.55 -21.95
N SER A 90 1.57 -30.18 -22.36
CA SER A 90 1.66 -31.61 -22.65
C SER A 90 1.38 -32.44 -21.41
N ALA A 91 1.96 -32.11 -20.26
CA ALA A 91 1.73 -32.80 -18.98
C ALA A 91 0.28 -32.64 -18.50
N CYS A 92 -0.40 -31.52 -18.85
CA CYS A 92 -1.81 -31.29 -18.54
C CYS A 92 -2.77 -31.89 -19.56
N GLY A 93 -2.27 -32.44 -20.69
CA GLY A 93 -3.08 -33.02 -21.74
C GLY A 93 -3.77 -32.02 -22.66
N GLY A 94 -3.30 -30.74 -22.73
CA GLY A 94 -3.88 -29.72 -23.58
C GLY A 94 -3.39 -28.31 -23.32
N ALA A 95 -3.93 -27.34 -24.07
CA ALA A 95 -3.65 -25.92 -23.83
C ALA A 95 -4.47 -25.40 -22.65
N VAL A 96 -3.85 -24.53 -21.84
CA VAL A 96 -4.48 -23.96 -20.63
C VAL A 96 -4.32 -22.45 -20.63
N THR A 97 -5.39 -21.72 -20.36
CA THR A 97 -5.36 -20.29 -20.11
C THR A 97 -5.63 -20.01 -18.63
N LEU A 98 -4.67 -19.41 -17.96
CA LEU A 98 -4.80 -18.98 -16.57
C LEU A 98 -5.14 -17.48 -16.50
N TYR A 99 -6.14 -17.13 -15.71
CA TYR A 99 -6.38 -15.76 -15.27
C TYR A 99 -5.91 -15.60 -13.82
N ILE A 100 -5.04 -14.62 -13.58
CA ILE A 100 -4.48 -14.34 -12.26
C ILE A 100 -4.94 -12.96 -11.82
N LYS A 101 -5.75 -12.90 -10.75
CA LYS A 101 -6.18 -11.67 -10.09
C LYS A 101 -5.33 -11.44 -8.85
N VAL A 102 -4.54 -10.37 -8.83
CA VAL A 102 -3.76 -9.97 -7.64
C VAL A 102 -4.59 -9.06 -6.76
N VAL A 103 -4.54 -9.32 -5.47
CA VAL A 103 -4.94 -8.43 -4.39
C VAL A 103 -3.66 -8.05 -3.64
N PRO A 104 -3.16 -6.81 -3.80
CA PRO A 104 -1.92 -6.40 -3.14
C PRO A 104 -2.08 -6.37 -1.62
N PRO A 105 -0.98 -6.41 -0.84
CA PRO A 105 -1.05 -6.21 0.59
C PRO A 105 -1.62 -4.82 0.91
N SER A 106 -2.34 -4.73 2.03
CA SER A 106 -2.88 -3.45 2.48
C SER A 106 -1.75 -2.46 2.73
N GLU A 107 -1.94 -1.24 2.30
CA GLU A 107 -1.05 -0.15 2.64
C GLU A 107 -1.24 0.24 4.10
N ILE A 108 -0.15 0.57 4.77
CA ILE A 108 -0.12 0.83 6.20
C ILE A 108 0.28 2.28 6.42
N LEU A 109 -0.52 3.03 7.16
CA LEU A 109 -0.15 4.35 7.65
C LEU A 109 0.17 4.28 9.14
N VAL A 110 1.43 4.51 9.48
CA VAL A 110 1.89 4.65 10.86
C VAL A 110 1.87 6.13 11.22
N ILE A 111 1.14 6.49 12.26
CA ILE A 111 0.99 7.86 12.74
C ILE A 111 1.70 7.95 14.11
N PHE A 112 2.81 8.67 14.15
CA PHE A 112 3.47 9.07 15.38
C PHE A 112 2.84 10.36 15.90
N GLY A 113 2.06 10.25 16.97
CA GLY A 113 1.33 11.34 17.61
C GLY A 113 -0.19 11.11 17.64
N ALA A 114 -0.71 10.82 18.82
CA ALA A 114 -2.14 10.61 19.09
C ALA A 114 -2.91 11.90 19.44
N GLY A 115 -2.44 13.06 18.95
CA GLY A 115 -3.07 14.36 19.10
C GLY A 115 -4.28 14.57 18.18
N HIS A 116 -4.76 15.81 18.07
CA HIS A 116 -5.95 16.15 17.27
C HIS A 116 -5.73 15.91 15.76
N VAL A 117 -4.56 16.31 15.22
CA VAL A 117 -4.22 16.07 13.80
C VAL A 117 -4.10 14.58 13.53
N GLY A 118 -3.42 13.82 14.42
CA GLY A 118 -3.32 12.36 14.30
C GLY A 118 -4.67 11.67 14.31
N SER A 119 -5.60 12.13 15.13
CA SER A 119 -6.98 11.59 15.17
C SER A 119 -7.74 11.88 13.88
N SER A 120 -7.63 13.09 13.33
CA SER A 120 -8.26 13.44 12.06
C SER A 120 -7.66 12.65 10.89
N LEU A 121 -6.33 12.52 10.85
CA LEU A 121 -5.62 11.77 9.81
C LEU A 121 -5.96 10.27 9.87
N SER A 122 -6.04 9.69 11.06
CA SER A 122 -6.42 8.28 11.27
C SER A 122 -7.78 7.97 10.64
N LYS A 123 -8.78 8.80 10.88
CA LYS A 123 -10.14 8.64 10.33
C LYS A 123 -10.15 8.73 8.81
N LEU A 124 -9.49 9.73 8.22
CA LEU A 124 -9.40 9.89 6.77
C LEU A 124 -8.67 8.70 6.12
N ALA A 125 -7.55 8.30 6.68
CA ALA A 125 -6.76 7.18 6.16
C ALA A 125 -7.53 5.85 6.19
N SER A 126 -8.25 5.59 7.28
CA SER A 126 -9.09 4.39 7.39
C SER A 126 -10.18 4.36 6.31
N GLN A 127 -10.85 5.48 6.04
CA GLN A 127 -11.86 5.59 4.96
C GLN A 127 -11.26 5.36 3.57
N LEU A 128 -9.98 5.67 3.38
CA LEU A 128 -9.24 5.44 2.13
C LEU A 128 -8.61 4.04 2.06
N GLY A 129 -8.89 3.18 3.03
CA GLY A 129 -8.50 1.78 3.03
C GLY A 129 -7.08 1.50 3.56
N PHE A 130 -6.44 2.46 4.22
CA PHE A 130 -5.19 2.21 4.94
C PHE A 130 -5.45 1.40 6.21
N ARG A 131 -4.54 0.49 6.51
CA ARG A 131 -4.40 -0.04 7.89
C ARG A 131 -3.66 1.01 8.70
N VAL A 132 -4.34 1.58 9.70
CA VAL A 132 -3.76 2.64 10.51
C VAL A 132 -3.16 2.06 11.79
N LEU A 133 -1.92 2.45 12.09
CA LEU A 133 -1.24 2.18 13.35
C LEU A 133 -0.97 3.53 14.03
N ILE A 134 -1.38 3.65 15.28
CA ILE A 134 -1.15 4.85 16.10
C ILE A 134 -0.02 4.56 17.09
N VAL A 135 0.92 5.48 17.20
CA VAL A 135 2.05 5.41 18.13
C VAL A 135 2.11 6.68 18.96
N ASP A 136 2.03 6.56 20.27
CA ASP A 136 2.27 7.65 21.22
C ASP A 136 2.69 7.05 22.58
N ASP A 137 3.55 7.71 23.34
CA ASP A 137 3.99 7.24 24.65
C ASP A 137 3.03 7.62 25.78
N ARG A 138 2.12 8.56 25.51
CA ARG A 138 1.10 9.01 26.45
C ARG A 138 -0.11 8.11 26.42
N LYS A 139 -0.29 7.28 27.45
CA LYS A 139 -1.34 6.26 27.56
C LYS A 139 -2.76 6.84 27.43
N GLU A 140 -2.97 8.06 27.96
CA GLU A 140 -4.26 8.75 27.92
C GLU A 140 -4.65 9.25 26.50
N PHE A 141 -3.67 9.39 25.61
CA PHE A 141 -3.91 9.78 24.21
C PHE A 141 -4.00 8.56 23.27
N ALA A 142 -3.15 7.57 23.45
CA ALA A 142 -3.08 6.38 22.62
C ALA A 142 -4.01 5.29 23.15
N THR A 143 -5.31 5.43 22.94
CA THR A 143 -6.32 4.46 23.37
C THR A 143 -7.19 3.97 22.21
N LYS A 144 -7.72 2.75 22.31
CA LYS A 144 -8.60 2.18 21.30
C LYS A 144 -9.94 2.92 21.21
N GLU A 145 -10.40 3.51 22.30
CA GLU A 145 -11.61 4.32 22.37
C GLU A 145 -11.48 5.61 21.56
N ARG A 146 -10.29 6.22 21.52
CA ARG A 146 -10.01 7.41 20.73
C ARG A 146 -9.75 7.10 19.26
N PHE A 147 -9.27 5.89 18.96
CA PHE A 147 -8.93 5.42 17.62
C PHE A 147 -9.63 4.09 17.31
N PRO A 148 -10.97 4.06 17.28
CA PRO A 148 -11.72 2.82 17.03
C PRO A 148 -11.45 2.24 15.63
N GLU A 149 -11.11 3.10 14.66
CA GLU A 149 -10.79 2.73 13.27
C GLU A 149 -9.37 2.19 13.10
N ALA A 150 -8.43 2.52 14.01
CA ALA A 150 -7.06 2.05 13.90
C ALA A 150 -6.98 0.52 14.05
N SER A 151 -6.16 -0.13 13.24
CA SER A 151 -5.90 -1.57 13.35
C SER A 151 -5.13 -1.89 14.62
N GLU A 152 -4.22 -0.98 15.02
CA GLU A 152 -3.39 -1.13 16.21
C GLU A 152 -3.10 0.22 16.85
N VAL A 153 -3.04 0.23 18.19
CA VAL A 153 -2.62 1.39 18.99
C VAL A 153 -1.46 0.95 19.87
N ILE A 154 -0.30 1.56 19.66
CA ILE A 154 0.97 1.20 20.29
C ILE A 154 1.33 2.28 21.31
N VAL A 155 1.27 1.94 22.58
CA VAL A 155 1.77 2.80 23.67
C VAL A 155 3.23 2.46 23.89
N ALA A 156 4.12 3.28 23.36
CA ALA A 156 5.56 3.08 23.48
C ALA A 156 6.31 4.38 23.19
N LYS A 157 7.54 4.48 23.71
CA LYS A 157 8.48 5.52 23.28
C LYS A 157 8.85 5.31 21.81
N PRO A 158 9.26 6.39 21.09
CA PRO A 158 9.56 6.31 19.67
C PRO A 158 10.57 5.23 19.28
N ASP A 159 11.67 5.10 20.01
CA ASP A 159 12.72 4.11 19.79
C ASP A 159 12.22 2.66 19.91
N GLU A 160 11.40 2.38 20.91
CA GLU A 160 10.77 1.07 21.10
C GLU A 160 9.71 0.79 20.02
N ALA A 161 8.94 1.83 19.66
CA ALA A 161 7.87 1.70 18.68
C ALA A 161 8.41 1.37 17.28
N ILE A 162 9.53 1.97 16.88
CA ILE A 162 10.14 1.73 15.56
C ILE A 162 10.52 0.25 15.38
N LEU A 163 10.87 -0.45 16.42
CA LEU A 163 11.14 -1.89 16.36
C LEU A 163 9.87 -2.72 16.08
N LYS A 164 8.71 -2.20 16.49
CA LYS A 164 7.40 -2.90 16.41
C LYS A 164 6.63 -2.61 15.12
N ILE A 165 6.81 -1.42 14.53
CA ILE A 165 6.09 -1.07 13.31
C ILE A 165 6.60 -1.86 12.10
N PRO A 166 5.73 -2.17 11.10
CA PRO A 166 6.15 -2.76 9.84
C PRO A 166 7.07 -1.81 9.04
N LYS A 167 7.89 -2.36 8.15
CA LYS A 167 8.76 -1.66 7.21
C LYS A 167 8.47 -2.14 5.79
N GLY A 168 8.78 -1.34 4.81
CA GLY A 168 8.64 -1.71 3.40
C GLY A 168 7.99 -0.64 2.54
N ASP A 169 7.87 -0.94 1.25
CA ASP A 169 7.37 -0.06 0.20
C ASP A 169 5.82 0.10 0.18
N ASN A 170 5.12 -0.55 1.08
CA ASN A 170 3.69 -0.36 1.35
C ASN A 170 3.42 0.35 2.69
N VAL A 171 4.47 0.87 3.35
CA VAL A 171 4.36 1.54 4.66
C VAL A 171 4.62 3.04 4.49
N TYR A 172 3.70 3.82 5.00
CA TYR A 172 3.72 5.28 5.06
C TYR A 172 3.85 5.70 6.51
N VAL A 173 4.69 6.68 6.79
CA VAL A 173 4.90 7.19 8.15
C VAL A 173 4.61 8.69 8.18
N ALA A 174 3.72 9.09 9.09
CA ALA A 174 3.37 10.48 9.35
C ALA A 174 3.74 10.84 10.80
N ILE A 175 4.57 11.87 10.97
CA ILE A 175 5.10 12.29 12.26
C ILE A 175 4.49 13.64 12.63
N MET A 176 3.77 13.68 13.74
CA MET A 176 3.14 14.86 14.33
C MET A 176 3.20 14.77 15.85
N TYR A 177 4.42 14.54 16.33
CA TYR A 177 4.66 14.30 17.72
C TYR A 177 4.73 15.60 18.51
N TYR A 178 4.55 15.55 19.83
CA TYR A 178 4.51 16.73 20.69
C TYR A 178 5.87 17.32 21.03
N SER A 179 6.97 16.63 20.71
CA SER A 179 8.34 17.02 21.02
C SER A 179 9.21 17.03 19.76
N ALA A 180 9.83 18.17 19.48
CA ALA A 180 10.75 18.33 18.34
C ALA A 180 11.98 17.40 18.42
N ASP A 181 12.47 17.15 19.62
CA ASP A 181 13.63 16.27 19.81
C ASP A 181 13.22 14.79 19.58
N ALA A 182 12.02 14.41 20.01
CA ALA A 182 11.48 13.09 19.72
C ALA A 182 11.21 12.91 18.21
N GLU A 183 10.69 13.93 17.50
CA GLU A 183 10.51 13.87 16.05
C GLU A 183 11.84 13.68 15.32
N LEU A 184 12.89 14.39 15.73
CA LEU A 184 14.23 14.21 15.15
C LEU A 184 14.77 12.79 15.42
N GLN A 185 14.55 12.25 16.61
CA GLN A 185 14.92 10.88 16.94
C GLN A 185 14.14 9.87 16.09
N ILE A 186 12.82 10.06 15.92
CA ILE A 186 11.99 9.22 15.04
C ILE A 186 12.54 9.26 13.60
N LEU A 187 12.83 10.44 13.06
CA LEU A 187 13.40 10.58 11.71
C LEU A 187 14.74 9.84 11.58
N ARG A 188 15.65 9.97 12.55
CA ARG A 188 16.93 9.24 12.56
C ARG A 188 16.74 7.74 12.47
N GLU A 189 15.85 7.21 13.27
CA GLU A 189 15.61 5.77 13.30
C GLU A 189 14.90 5.25 12.03
N LEU A 190 13.93 6.01 11.50
CA LEU A 190 13.23 5.65 10.26
C LEU A 190 14.15 5.62 9.04
N LEU A 191 15.11 6.53 8.95
CA LEU A 191 16.05 6.61 7.82
C LEU A 191 17.01 5.42 7.72
N LYS A 192 17.04 4.54 8.71
CA LYS A 192 17.77 3.26 8.66
C LYS A 192 17.04 2.22 7.80
N PHE A 193 15.76 2.44 7.48
CA PHE A 193 14.89 1.53 6.74
C PHE A 193 14.29 2.21 5.52
N ASP A 194 13.71 1.43 4.63
CA ASP A 194 12.99 1.94 3.47
C ASP A 194 11.47 1.95 3.77
N PHE A 195 10.85 3.10 3.45
CA PHE A 195 9.42 3.34 3.56
C PHE A 195 8.92 3.98 2.26
N LYS A 196 7.65 3.79 1.95
CA LYS A 196 7.00 4.45 0.80
C LYS A 196 6.92 5.97 0.97
N TYR A 197 6.73 6.41 2.21
CA TYR A 197 6.57 7.82 2.57
C TYR A 197 7.05 8.04 4.00
N ILE A 198 7.79 9.12 4.23
CA ILE A 198 8.12 9.64 5.55
C ILE A 198 7.80 11.12 5.54
N GLY A 199 6.80 11.54 6.32
CA GLY A 199 6.42 12.95 6.46
C GLY A 199 6.46 13.42 7.90
N VAL A 200 6.76 14.71 8.10
CA VAL A 200 6.72 15.35 9.43
C VAL A 200 6.02 16.70 9.37
N VAL A 201 5.13 16.95 10.32
CA VAL A 201 4.53 18.28 10.53
C VAL A 201 5.58 19.21 11.11
N ALA A 202 6.03 20.15 10.30
CA ALA A 202 7.08 21.11 10.68
C ALA A 202 6.87 22.44 10.01
N SER A 203 7.32 23.53 10.65
CA SER A 203 7.52 24.81 9.96
C SER A 203 8.78 24.77 9.09
N PRO A 204 8.97 25.66 8.11
CA PRO A 204 10.21 25.76 7.34
C PRO A 204 11.47 25.87 8.22
N VAL A 205 11.39 26.63 9.31
CA VAL A 205 12.49 26.80 10.28
C VAL A 205 12.82 25.47 10.98
N LYS A 206 11.80 24.75 11.43
CA LYS A 206 11.94 23.43 12.07
C LYS A 206 12.47 22.38 11.07
N THR A 207 12.03 22.42 9.83
CA THR A 207 12.54 21.59 8.75
C THR A 207 14.04 21.79 8.53
N LEU A 208 14.49 23.04 8.43
CA LEU A 208 15.90 23.36 8.27
C LEU A 208 16.73 22.84 9.45
N LYS A 209 16.24 23.00 10.70
CA LYS A 209 16.89 22.46 11.90
C LYS A 209 17.06 20.93 11.78
N TYR A 210 16.01 20.20 11.38
CA TYR A 210 16.08 18.74 11.24
C TYR A 210 17.08 18.33 10.15
N LEU A 211 17.03 18.98 8.99
CA LEU A 211 17.95 18.67 7.91
C LEU A 211 19.42 18.93 8.31
N ASN A 212 19.72 20.02 8.99
CA ASN A 212 21.07 20.31 9.49
C ASN A 212 21.61 19.24 10.43
N GLU A 213 20.76 18.65 11.27
CA GLU A 213 21.15 17.58 12.17
C GLU A 213 21.29 16.24 11.45
N LEU A 214 20.37 15.94 10.53
CA LEU A 214 20.36 14.65 9.81
C LEU A 214 21.45 14.60 8.72
N PHE A 215 21.82 15.72 8.13
CA PHE A 215 22.84 15.80 7.08
C PHE A 215 24.25 15.36 7.55
N LYS A 216 24.46 15.35 8.87
CA LYS A 216 25.70 14.87 9.48
C LYS A 216 25.84 13.34 9.39
N ASP A 217 24.73 12.63 9.35
CA ASP A 217 24.67 11.18 9.54
C ASP A 217 24.17 10.44 8.28
N TYR A 218 23.45 11.13 7.38
CA TYR A 218 22.75 10.52 6.24
C TYR A 218 23.07 11.21 4.92
N PRO A 219 23.21 10.46 3.82
CA PRO A 219 23.43 11.02 2.49
C PRO A 219 22.19 11.76 1.98
N GLU A 220 22.40 12.73 1.11
CA GLU A 220 21.35 13.60 0.55
C GLU A 220 20.20 12.82 -0.09
N ASP A 221 20.47 11.72 -0.77
CA ASP A 221 19.46 10.89 -1.42
C ASP A 221 18.45 10.30 -0.43
N LYS A 222 18.88 9.96 0.78
CA LYS A 222 17.95 9.53 1.84
C LYS A 222 17.13 10.70 2.37
N LEU A 223 17.74 11.87 2.53
CA LEU A 223 17.06 13.05 3.06
C LEU A 223 16.01 13.61 2.10
N LYS A 224 16.20 13.50 0.79
CA LYS A 224 15.21 13.90 -0.23
C LYS A 224 13.88 13.14 -0.14
N ASN A 225 13.88 11.98 0.50
CA ASN A 225 12.67 11.19 0.69
C ASN A 225 11.80 11.68 1.88
N ILE A 226 12.32 12.59 2.72
CA ILE A 226 11.55 13.21 3.79
C ILE A 226 10.64 14.29 3.22
N ARG A 227 9.37 14.30 3.62
CA ARG A 227 8.40 15.36 3.35
C ARG A 227 8.28 16.25 4.57
N ALA A 228 8.83 17.47 4.49
CA ALA A 228 8.81 18.44 5.58
C ALA A 228 8.83 19.88 5.04
N PRO A 229 7.81 20.70 5.30
CA PRO A 229 6.50 20.32 5.87
C PRO A 229 5.80 19.23 5.06
N MET A 230 5.13 18.27 5.71
CA MET A 230 4.30 17.30 4.99
C MET A 230 2.94 17.90 4.65
N GLY A 231 2.39 17.48 3.50
CA GLY A 231 1.11 17.91 2.98
C GLY A 231 1.22 18.75 1.71
N LEU A 232 0.13 18.79 0.95
CA LEU A 232 0.00 19.68 -0.22
C LEU A 232 -0.41 21.08 0.22
N ASP A 233 0.05 22.10 -0.49
CA ASP A 233 -0.39 23.49 -0.30
C ASP A 233 -1.82 23.67 -0.88
N ILE A 234 -2.82 23.37 -0.06
CA ILE A 234 -4.24 23.51 -0.39
C ILE A 234 -4.97 24.54 0.48
N GLY A 235 -4.21 25.27 1.28
CA GLY A 235 -4.76 26.22 2.27
C GLY A 235 -5.30 25.54 3.53
N GLY A 236 -5.92 26.32 4.41
CA GLY A 236 -6.34 25.86 5.73
C GLY A 236 -5.18 25.86 6.73
N GLY A 237 -5.29 25.06 7.78
CA GLY A 237 -4.23 24.87 8.78
C GLY A 237 -4.59 25.39 10.18
N GLU A 238 -5.77 25.95 10.35
CA GLU A 238 -6.31 26.32 11.66
C GLU A 238 -6.96 25.10 12.34
N GLU A 239 -7.71 24.31 11.57
CA GLU A 239 -8.38 23.14 12.08
C GLU A 239 -7.55 21.85 11.85
N PRO A 240 -7.53 20.91 12.80
CA PRO A 240 -6.82 19.65 12.66
C PRO A 240 -7.23 18.82 11.43
N ILE A 241 -8.48 18.96 10.97
CA ILE A 241 -8.99 18.24 9.80
C ILE A 241 -8.42 18.83 8.50
N ASP A 242 -8.17 20.13 8.41
CA ASP A 242 -7.59 20.75 7.23
C ASP A 242 -6.14 20.30 7.03
N ILE A 243 -5.38 20.28 8.14
CA ILE A 243 -4.02 19.75 8.14
C ILE A 243 -4.01 18.27 7.72
N ALA A 244 -4.92 17.47 8.28
CA ALA A 244 -5.03 16.05 7.96
C ALA A 244 -5.42 15.81 6.48
N LEU A 245 -6.29 16.68 5.91
CA LEU A 245 -6.68 16.62 4.50
C LEU A 245 -5.48 16.92 3.59
N SER A 246 -4.71 17.98 3.90
CA SER A 246 -3.48 18.34 3.17
C SER A 246 -2.47 17.19 3.16
N ILE A 247 -2.22 16.58 4.33
CA ILE A 247 -1.33 15.42 4.48
C ILE A 247 -1.86 14.24 3.67
N MET A 248 -3.15 13.93 3.80
CA MET A 248 -3.75 12.78 3.12
C MET A 248 -3.73 12.95 1.60
N ALA A 249 -3.91 14.18 1.10
CA ALA A 249 -3.80 14.49 -0.32
C ALA A 249 -2.38 14.24 -0.86
N GLU A 250 -1.33 14.60 -0.11
CA GLU A 250 0.06 14.28 -0.49
C GLU A 250 0.31 12.78 -0.46
N ILE A 251 -0.13 12.07 0.59
CA ILE A 251 -0.01 10.62 0.69
C ILE A 251 -0.69 9.94 -0.50
N GLN A 252 -1.87 10.39 -0.91
CA GLN A 252 -2.58 9.86 -2.09
C GLN A 252 -1.80 10.15 -3.39
N ALA A 253 -1.20 11.31 -3.53
CA ALA A 253 -0.36 11.63 -4.68
C ALA A 253 0.85 10.67 -4.78
N VAL A 254 1.51 10.38 -3.66
CA VAL A 254 2.60 9.41 -3.58
C VAL A 254 2.10 7.99 -3.85
N ARG A 255 0.96 7.61 -3.29
CA ARG A 255 0.31 6.30 -3.46
C ARG A 255 0.10 5.95 -4.92
N TYR A 256 -0.45 6.88 -5.68
CA TYR A 256 -0.80 6.71 -7.09
C TYR A 256 0.26 7.24 -8.06
N ASN A 257 1.40 7.67 -7.55
CA ASN A 257 2.49 8.26 -8.33
C ASN A 257 2.00 9.41 -9.23
N THR A 258 1.28 10.35 -8.63
CA THR A 258 0.71 11.54 -9.28
C THR A 258 1.33 12.82 -8.74
N THR A 259 1.03 13.95 -9.39
CA THR A 259 1.64 15.25 -9.03
C THR A 259 0.88 16.02 -7.97
N GLY A 260 -0.36 15.61 -7.62
CA GLY A 260 -1.26 16.41 -6.78
C GLY A 260 -1.78 17.72 -7.42
N ARG A 261 -1.50 17.95 -8.71
CA ARG A 261 -1.95 19.14 -9.43
C ARG A 261 -3.42 19.06 -9.83
N PRO A 262 -4.11 20.20 -10.02
CA PRO A 262 -5.47 20.23 -10.53
C PRO A 262 -5.61 19.50 -11.88
N LEU A 263 -6.70 18.76 -12.06
CA LEU A 263 -7.03 18.04 -13.30
C LEU A 263 -7.67 18.94 -14.38
N ASN A 264 -7.78 20.27 -14.13
CA ASN A 264 -8.44 21.20 -15.03
C ASN A 264 -7.71 21.30 -16.38
N LYS A 265 -8.36 20.87 -17.46
CA LYS A 265 -7.89 20.91 -18.85
C LYS A 265 -8.53 22.03 -19.68
N VAL A 266 -9.44 22.80 -19.10
CA VAL A 266 -10.17 23.85 -19.85
C VAL A 266 -9.24 24.89 -20.47
N PRO A 267 -8.21 25.43 -19.76
CA PRO A 267 -7.29 26.41 -20.37
C PRO A 267 -6.54 25.83 -21.58
N GLU A 268 -6.06 24.59 -21.47
CA GLU A 268 -5.34 23.88 -22.53
C GLU A 268 -6.22 23.67 -23.79
N PHE A 269 -7.47 23.24 -23.58
CA PHE A 269 -8.40 23.03 -24.67
C PHE A 269 -8.86 24.33 -25.35
N LEU A 270 -9.05 25.40 -24.57
CA LEU A 270 -9.34 26.73 -25.14
C LEU A 270 -8.20 27.24 -26.02
N GLU A 271 -6.96 27.03 -25.65
CA GLU A 271 -5.82 27.38 -26.50
C GLU A 271 -5.77 26.56 -27.79
N GLN A 272 -6.07 25.26 -27.73
CA GLN A 272 -6.16 24.41 -28.92
C GLN A 272 -7.27 24.87 -29.88
N LEU A 273 -8.43 25.27 -29.36
CA LEU A 273 -9.54 25.80 -30.14
C LEU A 273 -9.19 27.14 -30.80
N LYS A 274 -8.53 28.05 -30.09
CA LYS A 274 -8.05 29.33 -30.67
C LYS A 274 -7.06 29.10 -31.80
N LYS A 275 -6.10 28.19 -31.67
CA LYS A 275 -5.16 27.84 -32.74
C LYS A 275 -5.87 27.29 -33.95
N LYS A 276 -6.86 26.40 -33.82
CA LYS A 276 -7.65 25.86 -34.93
C LYS A 276 -8.42 26.96 -35.65
N ALA A 277 -9.03 27.90 -34.92
CA ALA A 277 -9.81 29.00 -35.53
C ALA A 277 -8.93 30.03 -36.27
N GLN A 278 -7.62 30.09 -36.06
CA GLN A 278 -6.68 30.96 -36.77
C GLN A 278 -6.23 30.36 -38.13
N PHE A 279 -6.44 29.07 -38.34
CA PHE A 279 -6.08 28.34 -39.56
C PHE A 279 -7.30 27.94 -40.43
N SER A 280 -8.51 28.35 -40.03
CA SER A 280 -9.76 28.22 -40.78
C SER A 280 -10.19 29.55 -41.36
#